data_24cdd0fedfa858c2e87572251452d676
#
_entry.id   24cdd0fedfa858c2e87572251452d676
#
_cell.length_a   1.000
_cell.length_b   1.000
_cell.length_c   1.000
_cell.angle_alpha   90.00
_cell.angle_beta   90.00
_cell.angle_gamma   90.00
#
_symmetry.space_group_name_H-M   'P 1'
#
loop_
_entity.id
_entity.type
_entity.pdbx_description
1 polymer ?
#
loop_
_entity_poly.entity_id
_entity_poly.type
_entity_poly.pdbx_seq_one_letter_code
_entity_poly.pdbx_strand_id
1 'polypeptide(L)'
;MLFRSGRLTAEMITARHGGDFVSATPDKIDYMDVSPKQVVSVATALVPFLEHDDANRALMGSNMQRQAVPLVTSDSPLVGTGMEAVVARDSGYVVQARRPGVVESVDATRIVVRAEGKEGRKGKDSGLDVYDLIKFQRSNQNTCITQTPVVRLGQPVKVGQVLADGPAIDHGELALGKNILVAFMPWGGYNFEDAILLSEKLVREDAFRSEEHTSEL
;
A
#
# COMPACT_ATOMS: atom_id res chain seq x y z
N MET A 1 -17.12 11.40 -19.25
CA MET A 1 -15.86 10.64 -19.18
C MET A 1 -14.71 11.52 -19.65
N LEU A 2 -13.61 11.52 -18.92
CA LEU A 2 -12.35 12.18 -19.31
C LEU A 2 -11.52 11.24 -20.14
N PHE A 3 -11.07 11.70 -21.31
CA PHE A 3 -10.01 11.02 -22.04
C PHE A 3 -8.63 11.57 -21.64
N ARG A 4 -7.55 10.92 -22.12
CA ARG A 4 -6.15 11.33 -21.93
C ARG A 4 -5.86 12.79 -22.34
N SER A 5 -6.74 13.41 -23.13
CA SER A 5 -6.66 14.82 -23.53
C SER A 5 -7.10 15.80 -22.44
N GLY A 6 -7.67 15.32 -21.33
CA GLY A 6 -8.24 16.18 -20.26
C GLY A 6 -9.55 16.89 -20.65
N ARG A 7 -10.15 16.56 -21.79
CA ARG A 7 -11.41 17.16 -22.27
C ARG A 7 -12.59 16.24 -21.96
N LEU A 8 -13.71 16.85 -21.58
CA LEU A 8 -14.98 16.16 -21.43
C LEU A 8 -15.55 15.85 -22.82
N THR A 9 -16.09 14.65 -23.01
CA THR A 9 -16.50 14.13 -24.32
C THR A 9 -17.99 14.15 -24.56
N ALA A 10 -18.79 14.29 -23.52
CA ALA A 10 -20.24 14.37 -23.65
C ALA A 10 -20.67 15.80 -24.00
N GLU A 11 -21.68 15.95 -24.86
CA GLU A 11 -22.24 17.25 -25.24
C GLU A 11 -22.93 17.95 -24.07
N MET A 12 -23.61 17.16 -23.22
CA MET A 12 -24.30 17.63 -22.02
C MET A 12 -23.88 16.78 -20.83
N ILE A 13 -23.56 17.43 -19.72
CA ILE A 13 -23.07 16.80 -18.50
C ILE A 13 -23.91 17.31 -17.33
N THR A 14 -24.29 16.39 -16.44
CA THR A 14 -24.92 16.76 -15.18
C THR A 14 -23.87 17.35 -14.26
N ALA A 15 -24.04 18.60 -13.88
CA ALA A 15 -23.15 19.34 -12.99
C ALA A 15 -23.92 19.88 -11.79
N ARG A 16 -23.22 20.23 -10.73
CA ARG A 16 -23.80 20.86 -9.55
C ARG A 16 -23.52 22.36 -9.58
N HIS A 17 -24.56 23.17 -9.45
CA HIS A 17 -24.45 24.61 -9.38
C HIS A 17 -25.36 25.16 -8.27
N GLY A 18 -24.78 25.86 -7.31
CA GLY A 18 -25.51 26.49 -6.21
C GLY A 18 -26.31 25.52 -5.31
N GLY A 19 -25.99 24.22 -5.34
CA GLY A 19 -26.72 23.18 -4.60
C GLY A 19 -27.65 22.33 -5.46
N ASP A 20 -28.02 22.79 -6.65
CA ASP A 20 -28.90 22.08 -7.58
C ASP A 20 -28.13 21.32 -8.66
N PHE A 21 -28.76 20.28 -9.20
CA PHE A 21 -28.23 19.56 -10.35
C PHE A 21 -28.74 20.18 -11.63
N VAL A 22 -27.82 20.63 -12.47
CA VAL A 22 -28.11 21.25 -13.77
C VAL A 22 -27.42 20.49 -14.89
N SER A 23 -28.01 20.50 -16.07
CA SER A 23 -27.35 19.99 -17.27
C SER A 23 -26.62 21.14 -17.95
N ALA A 24 -25.32 20.99 -18.14
CA ALA A 24 -24.44 22.01 -18.67
C ALA A 24 -23.55 21.47 -19.80
N THR A 25 -23.14 22.37 -20.69
CA THR A 25 -22.11 22.05 -21.69
C THR A 25 -20.72 22.00 -21.06
N PRO A 26 -19.75 21.26 -21.62
CA PRO A 26 -18.41 21.15 -21.09
C PRO A 26 -17.71 22.48 -20.79
N ASP A 27 -17.97 23.49 -21.62
CA ASP A 27 -17.34 24.83 -21.49
C ASP A 27 -17.79 25.62 -20.26
N LYS A 28 -18.89 25.19 -19.62
CA LYS A 28 -19.42 25.83 -18.40
C LYS A 28 -19.03 25.10 -17.11
N ILE A 29 -18.22 24.05 -17.22
CA ILE A 29 -17.78 23.26 -16.07
C ILE A 29 -16.38 23.71 -15.66
N ASP A 30 -16.28 24.25 -14.45
CA ASP A 30 -15.02 24.77 -13.90
C ASP A 30 -14.21 23.69 -13.19
N TYR A 31 -14.87 22.76 -12.51
CA TYR A 31 -14.24 21.74 -11.68
C TYR A 31 -14.83 20.36 -11.95
N MET A 32 -14.04 19.35 -11.70
CA MET A 32 -14.46 17.96 -11.78
C MET A 32 -13.75 17.15 -10.69
N ASP A 33 -14.50 16.22 -10.10
CA ASP A 33 -13.92 15.26 -9.15
C ASP A 33 -12.89 14.37 -9.85
N VAL A 34 -11.72 14.25 -9.26
CA VAL A 34 -10.63 13.42 -9.79
C VAL A 34 -11.01 11.94 -9.75
N SER A 35 -11.69 11.53 -8.68
CA SER A 35 -12.12 10.15 -8.47
C SER A 35 -13.28 10.09 -7.48
N PRO A 36 -14.23 9.14 -7.62
CA PRO A 36 -15.25 8.85 -6.60
C PRO A 36 -14.66 8.47 -5.24
N LYS A 37 -13.43 7.99 -5.20
CA LYS A 37 -12.71 7.61 -3.97
C LYS A 37 -12.46 8.80 -3.03
N GLN A 38 -12.55 10.03 -3.50
CA GLN A 38 -12.41 11.23 -2.65
C GLN A 38 -13.48 11.36 -1.56
N VAL A 39 -14.62 10.71 -1.72
CA VAL A 39 -15.76 10.77 -0.79
C VAL A 39 -15.48 9.97 0.49
N VAL A 40 -14.61 8.99 0.43
CA VAL A 40 -14.31 8.05 1.52
C VAL A 40 -12.89 8.23 2.06
N SER A 41 -12.66 7.72 3.27
CA SER A 41 -11.30 7.71 3.85
C SER A 41 -10.37 6.76 3.08
N VAL A 42 -9.06 6.92 3.25
CA VAL A 42 -8.06 6.04 2.63
C VAL A 42 -8.29 4.58 3.03
N ALA A 43 -8.55 4.31 4.31
CA ALA A 43 -8.83 2.95 4.79
C ALA A 43 -10.08 2.35 4.14
N THR A 44 -11.14 3.14 3.98
CA THR A 44 -12.36 2.70 3.28
C THR A 44 -12.11 2.49 1.78
N ALA A 45 -11.27 3.31 1.16
CA ALA A 45 -10.92 3.17 -0.25
C ALA A 45 -10.08 1.91 -0.55
N LEU A 46 -9.54 1.25 0.46
CA LEU A 46 -8.84 -0.03 0.36
C LEU A 46 -9.78 -1.24 0.40
N VAL A 47 -11.04 -1.05 0.75
CA VAL A 47 -12.04 -2.15 0.78
C VAL A 47 -12.46 -2.49 -0.65
N PRO A 48 -12.16 -3.72 -1.15
CA PRO A 48 -12.62 -4.14 -2.46
C PRO A 48 -14.13 -4.37 -2.44
N PHE A 49 -14.81 -4.10 -3.56
CA PHE A 49 -16.27 -4.24 -3.71
C PHE A 49 -17.08 -3.45 -2.66
N LEU A 50 -16.59 -2.28 -2.29
CA LEU A 50 -17.21 -1.41 -1.27
C LEU A 50 -18.69 -1.12 -1.56
N GLU A 51 -19.05 -0.99 -2.84
CA GLU A 51 -20.41 -0.72 -3.31
C GLU A 51 -21.42 -1.83 -2.99
N HIS A 52 -20.94 -3.03 -2.66
CA HIS A 52 -21.76 -4.19 -2.26
C HIS A 52 -21.90 -4.34 -0.76
N ASP A 53 -21.17 -3.53 0.01
CA ASP A 53 -21.16 -3.62 1.47
C ASP A 53 -22.14 -2.62 2.10
N ASP A 54 -22.76 -3.02 3.20
CA ASP A 54 -23.49 -2.08 4.06
C ASP A 54 -22.52 -1.09 4.72
N ALA A 55 -22.97 0.16 4.88
CA ALA A 55 -22.14 1.24 5.42
C ALA A 55 -21.57 0.91 6.83
N ASN A 56 -22.35 0.25 7.67
CA ASN A 56 -21.91 -0.15 9.01
C ASN A 56 -20.80 -1.20 8.95
N ARG A 57 -20.91 -2.17 8.04
CA ARG A 57 -19.89 -3.21 7.87
C ARG A 57 -18.62 -2.67 7.20
N ALA A 58 -18.75 -1.76 6.25
CA ALA A 58 -17.62 -1.05 5.66
C ALA A 58 -16.86 -0.22 6.72
N LEU A 59 -17.57 0.43 7.63
CA LEU A 59 -16.99 1.15 8.77
C LEU A 59 -16.19 0.20 9.68
N MET A 60 -16.78 -0.93 10.06
CA MET A 60 -16.10 -1.92 10.87
C MET A 60 -14.85 -2.47 10.20
N GLY A 61 -14.95 -2.84 8.92
CA GLY A 61 -13.83 -3.35 8.12
C GLY A 61 -12.69 -2.33 7.98
N SER A 62 -13.00 -1.07 7.71
CA SER A 62 -11.99 -0.01 7.59
C SER A 62 -11.28 0.26 8.94
N ASN A 63 -12.01 0.15 10.05
CA ASN A 63 -11.41 0.26 11.39
C ASN A 63 -10.50 -0.94 11.70
N MET A 64 -10.89 -2.16 11.33
CA MET A 64 -10.09 -3.35 11.55
C MET A 64 -8.79 -3.36 10.71
N GLN A 65 -8.77 -2.80 9.50
CA GLN A 65 -7.54 -2.62 8.72
C GLN A 65 -6.48 -1.83 9.49
N ARG A 66 -6.88 -0.83 10.26
CA ARG A 66 -5.97 -0.01 11.08
C ARG A 66 -5.42 -0.73 12.31
N GLN A 67 -6.00 -1.88 12.67
CA GLN A 67 -5.60 -2.71 13.80
C GLN A 67 -4.77 -3.92 13.37
N ALA A 68 -4.48 -4.04 12.08
CA ALA A 68 -3.69 -5.14 11.54
C ALA A 68 -2.28 -5.13 12.13
N VAL A 69 -1.85 -6.26 12.69
CA VAL A 69 -0.50 -6.45 13.21
C VAL A 69 0.45 -6.76 12.06
N PRO A 70 1.59 -6.08 11.94
CA PRO A 70 2.60 -6.40 10.93
C PRO A 70 3.11 -7.83 11.11
N LEU A 71 3.01 -8.63 10.07
CA LEU A 71 3.53 -10.00 10.07
C LEU A 71 4.99 -10.03 9.61
N VAL A 72 5.73 -11.07 10.01
CA VAL A 72 7.11 -11.31 9.56
C VAL A 72 7.16 -11.50 8.04
N THR A 73 6.20 -12.24 7.50
CA THR A 73 5.97 -12.37 6.06
C THR A 73 4.52 -12.08 5.77
N SER A 74 4.23 -11.02 5.07
CA SER A 74 2.88 -10.66 4.59
C SER A 74 2.73 -11.00 3.11
N ASP A 75 1.51 -11.12 2.63
CA ASP A 75 1.20 -11.35 1.22
C ASP A 75 0.39 -10.19 0.67
N SER A 76 0.70 -9.76 -0.55
CA SER A 76 -0.12 -8.79 -1.27
C SER A 76 -1.53 -9.35 -1.49
N PRO A 77 -2.60 -8.55 -1.38
CA PRO A 77 -3.95 -9.01 -1.60
C PRO A 77 -4.15 -9.42 -3.06
N LEU A 78 -4.81 -10.57 -3.29
CA LEU A 78 -5.14 -11.05 -4.64
C LEU A 78 -6.17 -10.15 -5.34
N VAL A 79 -7.03 -9.51 -4.55
CA VAL A 79 -8.04 -8.56 -5.03
C VAL A 79 -7.83 -7.24 -4.30
N GLY A 80 -7.55 -6.19 -5.04
CA GLY A 80 -7.28 -4.86 -4.51
C GLY A 80 -8.06 -3.77 -5.24
N THR A 81 -7.94 -2.56 -4.73
CA THR A 81 -8.60 -1.36 -5.28
C THR A 81 -7.68 -0.50 -6.12
N GLY A 82 -6.39 -0.82 -6.18
CA GLY A 82 -5.34 -0.01 -6.80
C GLY A 82 -4.84 1.13 -5.90
N MET A 83 -5.32 1.23 -4.67
CA MET A 83 -4.82 2.18 -3.68
C MET A 83 -3.62 1.63 -2.89
N GLU A 84 -3.41 0.33 -2.90
CA GLU A 84 -2.42 -0.39 -2.09
C GLU A 84 -1.00 0.12 -2.36
N ALA A 85 -0.61 0.24 -3.63
CA ALA A 85 0.70 0.75 -4.03
C ALA A 85 0.88 2.24 -3.71
N VAL A 86 -0.19 3.04 -3.82
CA VAL A 86 -0.15 4.48 -3.49
C VAL A 86 0.01 4.66 -1.99
N VAL A 87 -0.78 3.94 -1.20
CA VAL A 87 -0.73 3.99 0.28
C VAL A 87 0.63 3.53 0.78
N ALA A 88 1.16 2.41 0.27
CA ALA A 88 2.47 1.91 0.64
C ALA A 88 3.57 2.95 0.37
N ARG A 89 3.58 3.53 -0.84
CA ARG A 89 4.55 4.55 -1.24
C ARG A 89 4.47 5.80 -0.36
N ASP A 90 3.25 6.31 -0.15
CA ASP A 90 3.03 7.59 0.52
C ASP A 90 3.08 7.47 2.05
N SER A 91 3.08 6.24 2.60
CA SER A 91 3.29 5.97 4.04
C SER A 91 4.68 6.37 4.55
N GLY A 92 5.66 6.48 3.67
CA GLY A 92 7.05 6.77 4.02
C GLY A 92 7.86 5.59 4.56
N TYR A 93 7.26 4.40 4.68
CA TYR A 93 7.99 3.19 5.09
C TYR A 93 8.71 2.48 3.94
N VAL A 94 8.34 2.79 2.70
CA VAL A 94 8.98 2.27 1.49
C VAL A 94 10.15 3.16 1.10
N VAL A 95 11.30 2.56 0.88
CA VAL A 95 12.47 3.28 0.36
C VAL A 95 12.41 3.30 -1.16
N GLN A 96 12.43 4.49 -1.75
CA GLN A 96 12.34 4.69 -3.20
C GLN A 96 13.62 5.30 -3.75
N ALA A 97 13.96 4.92 -4.99
CA ALA A 97 15.08 5.52 -5.70
C ALA A 97 14.82 7.00 -6.02
N ARG A 98 15.73 7.88 -5.61
CA ARG A 98 15.67 9.33 -5.87
C ARG A 98 16.07 9.66 -7.30
N ARG A 99 17.02 8.90 -7.86
CA ARG A 99 17.58 9.06 -9.20
C ARG A 99 17.63 7.72 -9.92
N PRO A 100 17.61 7.70 -11.27
CA PRO A 100 17.82 6.46 -12.01
C PRO A 100 19.28 6.05 -11.86
N GLY A 101 19.54 4.75 -11.86
CA GLY A 101 20.91 4.24 -11.70
C GLY A 101 20.98 2.72 -11.67
N VAL A 102 22.11 2.21 -11.22
CA VAL A 102 22.37 0.78 -11.06
C VAL A 102 22.73 0.50 -9.60
N VAL A 103 22.15 -0.53 -9.05
CA VAL A 103 22.43 -0.97 -7.67
C VAL A 103 23.86 -1.52 -7.59
N GLU A 104 24.72 -0.86 -6.80
CA GLU A 104 26.13 -1.20 -6.65
C GLU A 104 26.40 -2.09 -5.45
N SER A 105 25.65 -1.90 -4.36
CA SER A 105 25.75 -2.73 -3.15
C SER A 105 24.40 -2.84 -2.47
N VAL A 106 24.10 -4.01 -1.94
CA VAL A 106 22.90 -4.30 -1.14
C VAL A 106 23.31 -5.06 0.09
N ASP A 107 23.07 -4.44 1.23
CA ASP A 107 23.24 -5.05 2.56
C ASP A 107 21.91 -5.02 3.31
N ALA A 108 21.84 -5.74 4.42
CA ALA A 108 20.66 -5.72 5.29
C ALA A 108 20.36 -4.33 5.86
N THR A 109 21.36 -3.45 5.97
CA THR A 109 21.27 -2.14 6.60
C THR A 109 21.30 -0.98 5.62
N ARG A 110 21.77 -1.19 4.38
CA ARG A 110 21.87 -0.12 3.38
C ARG A 110 21.84 -0.62 1.94
N ILE A 111 21.45 0.26 1.06
CA ILE A 111 21.49 0.07 -0.39
C ILE A 111 22.29 1.22 -0.99
N VAL A 112 23.22 0.92 -1.88
CA VAL A 112 24.01 1.92 -2.62
C VAL A 112 23.65 1.83 -4.09
N VAL A 113 23.20 2.95 -4.67
CA VAL A 113 22.84 3.08 -6.08
C VAL A 113 23.80 4.05 -6.73
N ARG A 114 24.46 3.62 -7.82
CA ARG A 114 25.23 4.49 -8.67
C ARG A 114 24.26 5.18 -9.64
N ALA A 115 24.09 6.50 -9.45
CA ALA A 115 23.16 7.28 -10.25
C ALA A 115 23.65 7.42 -11.70
N GLU A 116 22.72 7.26 -12.65
CA GLU A 116 22.95 7.62 -14.07
C GLU A 116 22.70 9.11 -14.23
N GLY A 117 23.76 9.89 -14.52
CA GLY A 117 23.63 11.32 -14.79
C GLY A 117 24.98 11.97 -14.93
N LYS A 118 25.09 12.90 -15.87
CA LYS A 118 26.32 13.62 -16.16
C LYS A 118 26.88 14.25 -14.89
N GLU A 119 28.13 13.96 -14.58
CA GLU A 119 29.01 14.81 -13.83
C GLU A 119 28.88 16.25 -14.33
N GLY A 120 28.12 17.12 -13.64
CA GLY A 120 27.91 18.43 -14.21
C GLY A 120 27.10 19.42 -13.42
N ARG A 121 26.94 19.23 -12.10
CA ARG A 121 26.63 20.34 -11.20
C ARG A 121 27.80 20.54 -10.24
N LYS A 122 28.40 21.73 -10.30
CA LYS A 122 29.46 22.17 -9.44
C LYS A 122 29.09 21.99 -7.96
N GLY A 123 29.61 20.94 -7.33
CA GLY A 123 29.45 20.67 -5.89
C GLY A 123 29.33 19.20 -5.59
N LYS A 124 30.37 18.59 -5.04
CA LYS A 124 30.47 17.32 -4.25
C LYS A 124 29.39 16.23 -4.43
N ASP A 125 28.86 16.01 -5.62
CA ASP A 125 27.99 14.88 -5.89
C ASP A 125 28.86 13.67 -6.25
N SER A 126 28.96 12.72 -5.35
CA SER A 126 29.77 11.49 -5.53
C SER A 126 29.22 10.56 -6.61
N GLY A 127 28.04 10.88 -7.20
CA GLY A 127 27.34 9.99 -8.11
C GLY A 127 26.75 8.74 -7.44
N LEU A 128 26.89 8.62 -6.12
CA LEU A 128 26.38 7.51 -5.33
C LEU A 128 25.25 7.99 -4.42
N ASP A 129 24.13 7.32 -4.49
CA ASP A 129 23.01 7.49 -3.56
C ASP A 129 23.05 6.37 -2.53
N VAL A 130 23.20 6.72 -1.27
CA VAL A 130 23.16 5.78 -0.15
C VAL A 130 21.79 5.86 0.53
N TYR A 131 21.17 4.72 0.73
CA TYR A 131 19.88 4.54 1.40
C TYR A 131 20.11 3.66 2.63
N ASP A 132 20.06 4.26 3.81
CA ASP A 132 20.12 3.51 5.07
C ASP A 132 18.75 2.95 5.40
N LEU A 133 18.68 1.69 5.80
CA LEU A 133 17.46 0.96 6.09
C LEU A 133 17.21 0.91 7.60
N ILE A 134 15.96 1.12 7.99
CA ILE A 134 15.52 0.97 9.38
C ILE A 134 15.48 -0.52 9.71
N LYS A 135 16.12 -0.90 10.82
CA LYS A 135 16.16 -2.28 11.29
C LYS A 135 15.69 -2.38 12.73
N PHE A 136 14.73 -3.26 12.97
CA PHE A 136 14.26 -3.65 14.29
C PHE A 136 13.97 -2.47 15.24
N GLN A 137 13.42 -1.39 14.69
CA GLN A 137 13.04 -0.23 15.48
C GLN A 137 11.65 -0.46 16.09
N ARG A 138 11.50 -0.16 17.37
CA ARG A 138 10.22 -0.21 18.06
C ARG A 138 9.33 0.96 17.63
N SER A 139 8.07 0.69 17.29
CA SER A 139 7.04 1.72 17.10
C SER A 139 6.42 2.14 18.43
N ASN A 140 5.62 3.23 18.41
CA ASN A 140 4.87 3.66 19.58
C ASN A 140 3.84 2.63 20.06
N GLN A 141 3.38 1.75 19.19
CA GLN A 141 2.44 0.65 19.48
C GLN A 141 3.14 -0.66 19.81
N ASN A 142 4.43 -0.65 20.12
CA ASN A 142 5.28 -1.82 20.40
C ASN A 142 5.41 -2.81 19.24
N THR A 143 5.13 -2.40 18.01
CA THR A 143 5.36 -3.22 16.82
C THR A 143 6.79 -3.03 16.31
N CYS A 144 7.33 -4.03 15.60
CA CYS A 144 8.65 -3.97 15.02
C CYS A 144 8.62 -3.29 13.65
N ILE A 145 9.41 -2.24 13.48
CA ILE A 145 9.63 -1.58 12.19
C ILE A 145 10.95 -2.08 11.63
N THR A 146 10.89 -2.80 10.51
CA THR A 146 12.07 -3.25 9.78
C THR A 146 11.86 -3.05 8.28
N GLN A 147 12.93 -2.66 7.58
CA GLN A 147 12.91 -2.51 6.13
C GLN A 147 13.76 -3.61 5.50
N THR A 148 13.23 -4.22 4.44
CA THR A 148 13.86 -5.34 3.75
C THR A 148 14.14 -4.96 2.29
N PRO A 149 15.39 -5.08 1.79
CA PRO A 149 15.69 -4.77 0.40
C PRO A 149 15.00 -5.76 -0.55
N VAL A 150 14.40 -5.23 -1.62
CA VAL A 150 13.75 -6.02 -2.69
C VAL A 150 14.53 -6.00 -3.99
N VAL A 151 15.58 -5.18 -4.08
CA VAL A 151 16.45 -5.07 -5.25
C VAL A 151 17.68 -5.97 -5.13
N ARG A 152 18.25 -6.31 -6.28
CA ARG A 152 19.46 -7.15 -6.37
C ARG A 152 20.65 -6.34 -6.87
N LEU A 153 21.86 -6.81 -6.53
CA LEU A 153 23.10 -6.26 -7.04
C LEU A 153 23.10 -6.22 -8.58
N GLY A 154 23.53 -5.10 -9.16
CA GLY A 154 23.56 -4.89 -10.60
C GLY A 154 22.22 -4.59 -11.26
N GLN A 155 21.14 -4.52 -10.52
CA GLN A 155 19.81 -4.21 -11.05
C GLN A 155 19.71 -2.74 -11.45
N PRO A 156 19.24 -2.40 -12.67
CA PRO A 156 18.91 -1.04 -13.04
C PRO A 156 17.62 -0.59 -12.31
N VAL A 157 17.63 0.62 -11.80
CA VAL A 157 16.49 1.21 -11.06
C VAL A 157 16.07 2.54 -11.68
N LYS A 158 14.78 2.80 -11.68
CA LYS A 158 14.16 4.04 -12.17
C LYS A 158 13.84 4.95 -11.00
N VAL A 159 13.63 6.25 -11.29
CA VAL A 159 13.12 7.20 -10.29
C VAL A 159 11.79 6.72 -9.73
N GLY A 160 11.64 6.75 -8.39
CA GLY A 160 10.43 6.30 -7.70
C GLY A 160 10.26 4.79 -7.62
N GLN A 161 11.21 4.00 -8.14
CA GLN A 161 11.17 2.54 -7.96
C GLN A 161 11.47 2.16 -6.52
N VAL A 162 10.71 1.19 -6.00
CA VAL A 162 10.89 0.65 -4.67
C VAL A 162 12.22 -0.10 -4.58
N LEU A 163 13.02 0.24 -3.57
CA LEU A 163 14.31 -0.37 -3.25
C LEU A 163 14.20 -1.29 -2.03
N ALA A 164 13.40 -0.90 -1.04
CA ALA A 164 13.15 -1.71 0.15
C ALA A 164 11.70 -1.54 0.62
N ASP A 165 11.12 -2.64 1.04
CA ASP A 165 9.79 -2.71 1.65
C ASP A 165 9.86 -2.45 3.16
N GLY A 166 8.81 -1.84 3.69
CA GLY A 166 8.59 -1.64 5.11
C GLY A 166 7.71 -2.73 5.74
N PRO A 167 7.32 -2.55 7.01
CA PRO A 167 6.38 -3.46 7.68
C PRO A 167 5.03 -3.47 6.97
N ALA A 168 4.40 -4.63 6.86
CA ALA A 168 3.12 -4.85 6.18
C ALA A 168 3.09 -4.35 4.71
N ILE A 169 4.20 -4.46 4.02
CA ILE A 169 4.36 -4.12 2.61
C ILE A 169 5.04 -5.30 1.91
N ASP A 170 4.53 -5.66 0.74
CA ASP A 170 5.08 -6.70 -0.12
C ASP A 170 5.23 -6.18 -1.55
N HIS A 171 6.47 -6.15 -2.05
CA HIS A 171 6.83 -5.63 -3.37
C HIS A 171 6.28 -4.22 -3.67
N GLY A 172 6.25 -3.35 -2.65
CA GLY A 172 5.76 -1.97 -2.76
C GLY A 172 4.25 -1.82 -2.72
N GLU A 173 3.51 -2.88 -2.41
CA GLU A 173 2.07 -2.87 -2.19
C GLU A 173 1.73 -3.14 -0.72
N LEU A 174 0.65 -2.53 -0.24
CA LEU A 174 0.19 -2.73 1.13
C LEU A 174 -0.29 -4.18 1.31
N ALA A 175 0.30 -4.88 2.27
CA ALA A 175 0.06 -6.29 2.58
C ALA A 175 -0.23 -6.44 4.08
N LEU A 176 -1.51 -6.32 4.47
CA LEU A 176 -1.93 -6.31 5.88
C LEU A 176 -2.05 -7.70 6.51
N GLY A 177 -1.86 -8.79 5.75
CA GLY A 177 -2.05 -10.13 6.26
C GLY A 177 -1.57 -11.21 5.30
N LYS A 178 -2.28 -12.34 5.31
CA LYS A 178 -2.01 -13.53 4.49
C LYS A 178 -3.21 -13.89 3.63
N ASN A 179 -2.95 -14.40 2.43
CA ASN A 179 -3.98 -15.00 1.60
C ASN A 179 -4.24 -16.44 2.05
N ILE A 180 -5.45 -16.70 2.54
CA ILE A 180 -5.83 -18.01 3.11
C ILE A 180 -7.01 -18.57 2.34
N LEU A 181 -7.00 -19.89 2.12
CA LEU A 181 -8.16 -20.59 1.58
C LEU A 181 -9.27 -20.65 2.63
N VAL A 182 -10.43 -20.11 2.31
CA VAL A 182 -11.59 -20.02 3.21
C VAL A 182 -12.75 -20.85 2.63
N ALA A 183 -13.44 -21.60 3.50
CA ALA A 183 -14.70 -22.25 3.18
C ALA A 183 -15.86 -21.54 3.90
N PHE A 184 -16.87 -21.13 3.16
CA PHE A 184 -18.10 -20.54 3.69
C PHE A 184 -19.16 -21.62 3.85
N MET A 185 -19.23 -22.22 5.02
CA MET A 185 -20.18 -23.30 5.31
C MET A 185 -20.45 -23.43 6.82
N PRO A 186 -21.62 -23.93 7.25
CA PRO A 186 -21.83 -24.33 8.62
C PRO A 186 -20.93 -25.52 9.00
N TRP A 187 -20.34 -25.48 10.18
CA TRP A 187 -19.49 -26.57 10.68
C TRP A 187 -19.90 -26.98 12.10
N GLY A 188 -20.90 -27.85 12.20
CA GLY A 188 -21.34 -28.42 13.49
C GLY A 188 -21.69 -27.40 14.58
N GLY A 189 -22.03 -26.17 14.23
CA GLY A 189 -22.34 -25.08 15.16
C GLY A 189 -21.11 -24.38 15.75
N TYR A 190 -19.89 -24.84 15.48
CA TYR A 190 -18.67 -24.24 16.04
C TYR A 190 -18.30 -22.89 15.42
N ASN A 191 -18.91 -22.53 14.30
CA ASN A 191 -18.77 -21.22 13.65
C ASN A 191 -20.05 -20.38 13.76
N PHE A 192 -20.80 -20.54 14.87
CA PHE A 192 -22.01 -19.77 15.14
C PHE A 192 -21.68 -18.29 15.37
N GLU A 193 -22.50 -17.39 14.79
CA GLU A 193 -22.29 -15.93 14.80
C GLU A 193 -20.93 -15.52 14.18
N ASP A 194 -20.09 -14.82 14.94
CA ASP A 194 -18.78 -14.32 14.52
C ASP A 194 -17.63 -15.30 14.80
N ALA A 195 -17.92 -16.53 15.24
CA ALA A 195 -16.91 -17.53 15.49
C ALA A 195 -16.30 -18.05 14.18
N ILE A 196 -14.99 -18.22 14.16
CA ILE A 196 -14.21 -18.71 13.00
C ILE A 196 -13.43 -19.95 13.43
N LEU A 197 -13.50 -21.02 12.64
CA LEU A 197 -12.65 -22.19 12.79
C LEU A 197 -11.38 -22.01 11.99
N LEU A 198 -10.25 -22.26 12.61
CA LEU A 198 -8.93 -22.22 11.99
C LEU A 198 -8.38 -23.63 11.82
N SER A 199 -7.73 -23.89 10.69
CA SER A 199 -6.98 -25.12 10.48
C SER A 199 -5.72 -25.15 11.36
N GLU A 200 -5.42 -26.30 11.97
CA GLU A 200 -4.17 -26.53 12.69
C GLU A 200 -2.93 -26.34 11.80
N LYS A 201 -3.08 -26.48 10.50
CA LYS A 201 -2.04 -26.21 9.51
C LYS A 201 -1.49 -24.78 9.66
N LEU A 202 -2.33 -23.78 9.86
CA LEU A 202 -1.91 -22.37 10.02
C LEU A 202 -1.04 -22.17 11.26
N VAL A 203 -1.32 -22.89 12.34
CA VAL A 203 -0.52 -22.86 13.56
C VAL A 203 0.81 -23.58 13.35
N ARG A 204 0.80 -24.74 12.71
CA ARG A 204 2.00 -25.52 12.44
C ARG A 204 2.96 -24.84 11.47
N GLU A 205 2.44 -24.15 10.44
CA GLU A 205 3.19 -23.40 9.46
C GLU A 205 3.56 -21.98 9.95
N ASP A 206 3.07 -21.59 11.13
CA ASP A 206 3.30 -20.28 11.75
C ASP A 206 2.95 -19.11 10.81
N ALA A 207 1.81 -19.25 10.11
CA ALA A 207 1.43 -18.36 9.01
C ALA A 207 1.23 -16.90 9.43
N PHE A 208 0.83 -16.65 10.68
CA PHE A 208 0.56 -15.33 11.23
C PHE A 208 1.62 -14.85 12.22
N ARG A 209 2.85 -15.33 12.08
CA ARG A 209 3.92 -14.91 12.97
C ARG A 209 4.13 -13.41 12.89
N SER A 210 4.12 -12.76 14.04
CA SER A 210 4.46 -11.35 14.21
C SER A 210 5.68 -11.21 15.10
N GLU A 211 6.50 -10.17 14.86
CA GLU A 211 7.55 -9.77 15.79
C GLU A 211 6.98 -8.69 16.70
N GLU A 212 6.81 -8.99 17.97
CA GLU A 212 6.58 -8.03 19.03
C GLU A 212 7.88 -7.81 19.80
N HIS A 213 8.11 -6.59 20.25
CA HIS A 213 9.31 -6.23 21.03
C HIS A 213 9.22 -6.69 22.49
N THR A 214 8.38 -7.65 22.78
CA THR A 214 8.28 -8.32 24.07
C THR A 214 9.06 -9.62 24.06
N SER A 215 10.30 -9.61 23.62
CA SER A 215 11.21 -10.65 24.03
C SER A 215 11.74 -10.30 25.42
N GLU A 216 10.98 -10.53 26.42
CA GLU A 216 11.55 -10.88 27.70
C GLU A 216 12.13 -12.29 27.55
N LEU A 217 13.40 -12.36 27.32
CA LEU A 217 14.21 -13.51 27.54
C LEU A 217 14.59 -13.58 29.00
#